data_19ed6a1c2c2429b941ca0380ef6880e0
#
_entry.id   19ed6a1c2c2429b941ca0380ef6880e0
#
_cell.length_a   1.000
_cell.length_b   1.000
_cell.length_c   1.000
_cell.angle_alpha   90.00
_cell.angle_beta   90.00
_cell.angle_gamma   90.00
#
_symmetry.space_group_name_H-M   'P 1'
#
loop_
_entity.id
_entity.type
_entity.pdbx_description
1 polymer ?
#
loop_
_entity_poly.entity_id
_entity_poly.type
_entity_poly.pdbx_seq_one_letter_code
_entity_poly.pdbx_strand_id
1 'polypeptide(L)'
;MAVSVFISTSLLAQAAQNKKYTFYIVRHAEKDTGNNPAISAAGMKRAGDLYRVLKNKKIDLVLVSQYRRTCMTGDSVRIYKKIGTVQYIADANGELLFKKINSLPGNIKNILIIGHSNTLPSIIRKAGVQGFTKKEIPDYEYDNLFIVKINKGKAFLKSRKYGTVCVKPVKTKEMNVLQ
;
A
#
# COMPACT_ATOMS: atom_id res chain seq x y z
N MET A 1 -35.98 -12.03 37.83
CA MET A 1 -35.92 -10.89 36.90
C MET A 1 -34.51 -10.84 36.31
N ALA A 2 -34.37 -11.31 35.10
CA ALA A 2 -33.09 -11.22 34.35
C ALA A 2 -33.45 -10.59 32.99
N VAL A 3 -33.18 -9.28 32.85
CA VAL A 3 -33.35 -8.56 31.59
C VAL A 3 -32.08 -7.78 31.31
N SER A 4 -31.59 -7.98 30.09
CA SER A 4 -30.79 -6.99 29.36
C SER A 4 -29.29 -6.99 29.47
N VAL A 5 -28.62 -7.87 28.69
CA VAL A 5 -27.22 -7.66 28.25
C VAL A 5 -27.04 -8.01 26.74
N PHE A 6 -28.07 -7.96 25.91
CA PHE A 6 -27.94 -8.34 24.48
C PHE A 6 -27.85 -7.18 23.48
N ILE A 7 -27.75 -5.90 23.90
CA ILE A 7 -27.81 -4.76 22.96
C ILE A 7 -26.44 -4.21 22.57
N SER A 8 -25.37 -4.49 23.32
CA SER A 8 -24.07 -3.84 23.06
C SER A 8 -23.22 -4.44 21.93
N THR A 9 -23.37 -5.73 21.64
CA THR A 9 -22.54 -6.39 20.62
C THR A 9 -22.95 -6.08 19.16
N SER A 10 -24.22 -5.82 18.92
CA SER A 10 -24.74 -5.47 17.60
C SER A 10 -24.33 -4.06 17.13
N LEU A 11 -24.28 -3.12 18.07
CA LEU A 11 -23.93 -1.71 17.76
C LEU A 11 -22.46 -1.55 17.37
N LEU A 12 -21.55 -2.26 18.04
CA LEU A 12 -20.10 -2.25 17.73
C LEU A 12 -19.79 -2.94 16.39
N ALA A 13 -20.48 -4.05 16.09
CA ALA A 13 -20.37 -4.72 14.80
C ALA A 13 -20.91 -3.86 13.66
N GLN A 14 -21.98 -3.12 13.85
CA GLN A 14 -22.58 -2.22 12.87
C GLN A 14 -21.73 -0.96 12.64
N ALA A 15 -21.06 -0.43 13.66
CA ALA A 15 -20.13 0.68 13.55
C ALA A 15 -18.87 0.30 12.73
N ALA A 16 -18.40 -0.93 12.84
CA ALA A 16 -17.30 -1.44 12.05
C ALA A 16 -17.66 -1.59 10.54
N GLN A 17 -18.91 -1.92 10.23
CA GLN A 17 -19.41 -2.07 8.85
C GLN A 17 -19.59 -0.73 8.11
N ASN A 18 -19.68 0.40 8.80
CA ASN A 18 -19.91 1.71 8.18
C ASN A 18 -18.65 2.52 7.86
N LYS A 19 -17.47 1.98 8.15
CA LYS A 19 -16.20 2.68 7.84
C LYS A 19 -16.00 2.76 6.32
N LYS A 20 -15.74 3.99 5.85
CA LYS A 20 -15.36 4.26 4.46
C LYS A 20 -13.86 4.55 4.41
N TYR A 21 -13.14 3.83 3.55
CA TYR A 21 -11.73 4.08 3.30
C TYR A 21 -11.43 4.17 1.80
N THR A 22 -10.40 4.93 1.46
CA THR A 22 -9.72 4.84 0.18
C THR A 22 -8.25 4.58 0.45
N PHE A 23 -7.77 3.39 0.11
CA PHE A 23 -6.36 3.05 0.18
C PHE A 23 -5.71 3.22 -1.18
N TYR A 24 -4.61 3.96 -1.22
CA TYR A 24 -3.70 4.04 -2.35
C TYR A 24 -2.50 3.18 -1.99
N ILE A 25 -2.31 2.05 -2.65
CA ILE A 25 -1.34 1.03 -2.26
C ILE A 25 -0.29 0.94 -3.36
N VAL A 26 0.98 1.11 -3.00
CA VAL A 26 2.12 1.02 -3.91
C VAL A 26 3.25 0.22 -3.29
N ARG A 27 4.07 -0.41 -4.11
CA ARG A 27 5.37 -0.92 -3.72
C ARG A 27 6.33 0.27 -3.51
N HIS A 28 7.32 0.14 -2.62
CA HIS A 28 8.44 1.09 -2.57
C HIS A 28 9.06 1.23 -3.96
N ALA A 29 9.62 2.40 -4.25
CA ALA A 29 10.31 2.69 -5.51
C ALA A 29 11.60 1.88 -5.66
N GLU A 30 12.23 1.93 -6.83
CA GLU A 30 13.50 1.28 -7.12
C GLU A 30 14.54 1.63 -6.07
N LYS A 31 15.30 0.63 -5.62
CA LYS A 31 16.25 0.75 -4.52
C LYS A 31 17.67 0.39 -4.95
N ASP A 32 18.64 0.90 -4.22
CA ASP A 32 20.03 0.47 -4.33
C ASP A 32 20.23 -0.92 -3.70
N THR A 33 21.44 -1.44 -3.78
CA THR A 33 21.87 -2.69 -3.16
C THR A 33 22.21 -2.49 -1.68
N GLY A 34 22.36 -3.56 -0.92
CA GLY A 34 22.81 -3.54 0.47
C GLY A 34 21.71 -3.78 1.50
N ASN A 35 22.07 -3.64 2.77
CA ASN A 35 21.16 -3.82 3.89
C ASN A 35 20.33 -2.54 4.12
N ASN A 36 19.00 -2.65 4.12
CA ASN A 36 18.04 -1.55 4.27
C ASN A 36 18.36 -0.33 3.37
N PRO A 37 18.53 -0.54 2.04
CA PRO A 37 19.02 0.51 1.16
C PRO A 37 18.03 1.66 1.00
N ALA A 38 18.56 2.81 0.58
CA ALA A 38 17.81 3.94 0.05
C ALA A 38 17.12 3.58 -1.26
N ILE A 39 16.24 4.43 -1.75
CA ILE A 39 15.79 4.37 -3.13
C ILE A 39 16.89 4.92 -4.07
N SER A 40 17.00 4.33 -5.25
CA SER A 40 17.96 4.74 -6.29
C SER A 40 17.55 6.07 -6.96
N ALA A 41 18.38 6.58 -7.86
CA ALA A 41 18.03 7.74 -8.67
C ALA A 41 16.73 7.52 -9.49
N ALA A 42 16.53 6.31 -10.04
CA ALA A 42 15.26 5.94 -10.68
C ALA A 42 14.09 5.95 -9.68
N GLY A 43 14.33 5.46 -8.46
CA GLY A 43 13.35 5.49 -7.39
C GLY A 43 12.98 6.89 -6.93
N MET A 44 13.92 7.83 -6.89
CA MET A 44 13.64 9.24 -6.58
C MET A 44 12.71 9.86 -7.63
N LYS A 45 12.95 9.58 -8.91
CA LYS A 45 12.05 10.00 -9.99
C LYS A 45 10.65 9.40 -9.81
N ARG A 46 10.56 8.11 -9.50
CA ARG A 46 9.28 7.42 -9.25
C ARG A 46 8.53 8.00 -8.04
N ALA A 47 9.21 8.34 -6.95
CA ALA A 47 8.60 9.01 -5.80
C ALA A 47 7.98 10.37 -6.20
N GLY A 48 8.64 11.12 -7.09
CA GLY A 48 8.08 12.33 -7.69
C GLY A 48 6.86 12.04 -8.58
N ASP A 49 6.90 10.95 -9.39
CA ASP A 49 5.77 10.51 -10.21
C ASP A 49 4.56 10.11 -9.35
N LEU A 50 4.80 9.44 -8.22
CA LEU A 50 3.76 9.11 -7.25
C LEU A 50 3.05 10.36 -6.75
N TYR A 51 3.79 11.40 -6.38
CA TYR A 51 3.18 12.68 -6.03
C TYR A 51 2.37 13.26 -7.19
N ARG A 52 2.91 13.29 -8.43
CA ARG A 52 2.21 13.84 -9.60
C ARG A 52 0.86 13.17 -9.85
N VAL A 53 0.77 11.84 -9.72
CA VAL A 53 -0.49 11.09 -9.92
C VAL A 53 -1.48 11.29 -8.77
N LEU A 54 -0.96 11.57 -7.56
CA LEU A 54 -1.77 11.76 -6.34
C LEU A 54 -2.00 13.23 -5.96
N LYS A 55 -1.43 14.22 -6.67
CA LYS A 55 -1.51 15.64 -6.29
C LYS A 55 -2.93 16.15 -6.10
N ASN A 56 -3.87 15.71 -6.95
CA ASN A 56 -5.29 16.10 -6.90
C ASN A 56 -6.16 15.09 -6.12
N LYS A 57 -5.55 14.14 -5.39
CA LYS A 57 -6.29 13.20 -4.54
C LYS A 57 -6.21 13.66 -3.08
N LYS A 58 -7.31 13.50 -2.35
CA LYS A 58 -7.27 13.65 -0.91
C LYS A 58 -6.47 12.48 -0.34
N ILE A 59 -5.40 12.78 0.37
CA ILE A 59 -4.60 11.84 1.17
C ILE A 59 -4.53 12.44 2.57
N ASP A 60 -4.95 11.68 3.56
CA ASP A 60 -4.98 12.13 4.94
C ASP A 60 -3.74 11.70 5.71
N LEU A 61 -3.10 10.58 5.30
CA LEU A 61 -1.96 9.98 5.99
C LEU A 61 -1.13 9.11 5.03
N VAL A 62 0.17 9.01 5.28
CA VAL A 62 1.07 8.05 4.64
C VAL A 62 1.44 6.97 5.64
N LEU A 63 1.19 5.70 5.32
CA LEU A 63 1.67 4.54 6.08
C LEU A 63 2.87 3.92 5.36
N VAL A 64 3.98 3.81 6.06
CA VAL A 64 5.25 3.26 5.56
C VAL A 64 5.69 2.11 6.44
N SER A 65 6.37 1.13 5.86
CA SER A 65 6.98 0.06 6.67
C SER A 65 8.24 0.57 7.40
N GLN A 66 8.83 -0.26 8.25
CA GLN A 66 10.05 0.04 8.99
C GLN A 66 11.29 0.25 8.10
N TYR A 67 11.18 0.03 6.79
CA TYR A 67 12.31 0.11 5.87
C TYR A 67 12.47 1.50 5.26
N ARG A 68 13.72 1.99 5.19
CA ARG A 68 14.09 3.30 4.66
C ARG A 68 13.49 3.59 3.26
N ARG A 69 13.50 2.61 2.36
CA ARG A 69 12.97 2.75 0.99
C ARG A 69 11.48 3.08 0.94
N THR A 70 10.67 2.61 1.89
CA THR A 70 9.23 2.96 1.94
C THR A 70 9.01 4.39 2.41
N CYS A 71 9.78 4.85 3.40
CA CYS A 71 9.77 6.25 3.85
C CYS A 71 10.09 7.19 2.69
N MET A 72 11.23 6.96 2.03
CA MET A 72 11.70 7.80 0.93
C MET A 72 10.74 7.80 -0.28
N THR A 73 10.06 6.69 -0.55
CA THR A 73 9.02 6.63 -1.59
C THR A 73 7.85 7.56 -1.28
N GLY A 74 7.49 7.70 0.01
CA GLY A 74 6.38 8.55 0.46
C GLY A 74 6.73 10.03 0.61
N ASP A 75 8.03 10.38 0.64
CA ASP A 75 8.49 11.71 1.00
C ASP A 75 7.91 12.83 0.13
N SER A 76 7.91 12.69 -1.19
CA SER A 76 7.33 13.70 -2.07
C SER A 76 5.85 13.94 -1.75
N VAL A 77 5.07 12.89 -1.47
CA VAL A 77 3.64 13.03 -1.15
C VAL A 77 3.45 13.72 0.20
N ARG A 78 4.14 13.27 1.26
CA ARG A 78 3.96 13.84 2.60
C ARG A 78 4.41 15.30 2.68
N ILE A 79 5.53 15.64 2.02
CA ILE A 79 6.10 17.00 2.05
C ILE A 79 5.18 17.97 1.31
N TYR A 80 4.86 17.69 0.04
CA TYR A 80 4.06 18.62 -0.76
C TYR A 80 2.59 18.70 -0.32
N LYS A 81 2.05 17.65 0.31
CA LYS A 81 0.69 17.69 0.88
C LYS A 81 0.66 18.14 2.34
N LYS A 82 1.82 18.33 3.00
CA LYS A 82 1.94 18.70 4.41
C LYS A 82 1.16 17.75 5.34
N ILE A 83 1.26 16.44 5.11
CA ILE A 83 0.57 15.40 5.86
C ILE A 83 1.53 14.53 6.66
N GLY A 84 1.00 13.89 7.71
CA GLY A 84 1.76 13.01 8.59
C GLY A 84 2.14 11.69 7.94
N THR A 85 3.16 11.06 8.52
CA THR A 85 3.58 9.69 8.23
C THR A 85 3.54 8.86 9.50
N VAL A 86 3.04 7.65 9.41
CA VAL A 86 3.04 6.67 10.50
C VAL A 86 3.71 5.40 10.01
N GLN A 87 4.59 4.86 10.84
CA GLN A 87 5.31 3.62 10.54
C GLN A 87 4.51 2.41 11.03
N TYR A 88 4.56 1.32 10.26
CA TYR A 88 4.08 0.00 10.65
C TYR A 88 5.18 -1.06 10.46
N ILE A 89 5.07 -2.18 11.15
CA ILE A 89 5.94 -3.34 10.94
C ILE A 89 5.35 -4.19 9.82
N ALA A 90 6.14 -4.40 8.76
CA ALA A 90 5.73 -5.23 7.63
C ALA A 90 5.74 -6.72 8.05
N ASP A 91 4.59 -7.35 7.92
CA ASP A 91 4.38 -8.77 8.14
C ASP A 91 3.76 -9.44 6.89
N ALA A 92 3.90 -10.74 6.76
CA ALA A 92 3.47 -11.47 5.58
C ALA A 92 1.95 -11.37 5.32
N ASN A 93 1.16 -11.25 6.39
CA ASN A 93 -0.30 -11.28 6.34
C ASN A 93 -0.94 -9.88 6.40
N GLY A 94 -0.16 -8.82 6.64
CA GLY A 94 -0.64 -7.45 6.80
C GLY A 94 -1.40 -7.19 8.11
N GLU A 95 -1.29 -8.10 9.10
CA GLU A 95 -2.00 -7.99 10.38
C GLU A 95 -1.63 -6.71 11.13
N LEU A 96 -0.32 -6.45 11.28
CA LEU A 96 0.18 -5.30 12.03
C LEU A 96 -0.18 -3.97 11.35
N LEU A 97 -0.19 -3.95 10.01
CA LEU A 97 -0.68 -2.80 9.26
C LEU A 97 -2.15 -2.51 9.57
N PHE A 98 -3.03 -3.53 9.49
CA PHE A 98 -4.46 -3.32 9.75
C PHE A 98 -4.76 -3.04 11.22
N LYS A 99 -4.01 -3.61 12.16
CA LYS A 99 -4.07 -3.21 13.58
C LYS A 99 -3.76 -1.71 13.72
N LYS A 100 -2.73 -1.21 13.04
CA LYS A 100 -2.38 0.22 13.01
C LYS A 100 -3.51 1.05 12.37
N ILE A 101 -4.07 0.65 11.22
CA ILE A 101 -5.19 1.36 10.58
C ILE A 101 -6.40 1.45 11.50
N ASN A 102 -6.72 0.37 12.22
CA ASN A 102 -7.86 0.35 13.14
C ASN A 102 -7.69 1.26 14.36
N SER A 103 -6.45 1.57 14.76
CA SER A 103 -6.14 2.50 15.86
C SER A 103 -6.07 3.98 15.41
N LEU A 104 -6.21 4.27 14.11
CA LEU A 104 -6.18 5.65 13.61
C LEU A 104 -7.45 6.41 13.96
N PRO A 105 -7.35 7.75 14.14
CA PRO A 105 -8.53 8.61 14.33
C PRO A 105 -9.55 8.44 13.20
N GLY A 106 -10.83 8.55 13.53
CA GLY A 106 -11.95 8.28 12.61
C GLY A 106 -12.07 9.24 11.42
N ASN A 107 -11.38 10.38 11.44
CA ASN A 107 -11.29 11.34 10.35
C ASN A 107 -10.24 10.93 9.28
N ILE A 108 -9.32 10.01 9.58
CA ILE A 108 -8.34 9.46 8.64
C ILE A 108 -9.02 8.40 7.78
N LYS A 109 -9.20 8.69 6.49
CA LYS A 109 -9.96 7.81 5.56
C LYS A 109 -9.25 7.56 4.24
N ASN A 110 -8.40 8.48 3.80
CA ASN A 110 -7.68 8.37 2.53
C ASN A 110 -6.20 8.15 2.84
N ILE A 111 -5.73 6.93 2.70
CA ILE A 111 -4.42 6.50 3.20
C ILE A 111 -3.55 6.05 2.02
N LEU A 112 -2.35 6.62 1.92
CA LEU A 112 -1.31 6.07 1.06
C LEU A 112 -0.54 5.00 1.86
N ILE A 113 -0.53 3.78 1.35
CA ILE A 113 0.18 2.62 1.95
C ILE A 113 1.34 2.25 1.03
N ILE A 114 2.55 2.25 1.59
CA ILE A 114 3.76 1.88 0.86
C ILE A 114 4.33 0.60 1.47
N GLY A 115 4.33 -0.47 0.68
CA GLY A 115 4.76 -1.81 1.11
C GLY A 115 5.80 -2.43 0.16
N HIS A 116 5.79 -3.75 0.08
CA HIS A 116 6.78 -4.56 -0.64
C HIS A 116 6.10 -5.53 -1.61
N SER A 117 6.86 -6.06 -2.58
CA SER A 117 6.37 -7.02 -3.59
C SER A 117 5.58 -8.17 -2.97
N ASN A 118 6.09 -8.74 -1.89
CA ASN A 118 5.52 -9.90 -1.19
C ASN A 118 4.38 -9.55 -0.22
N THR A 119 4.29 -8.31 0.29
CA THR A 119 3.26 -7.92 1.26
C THR A 119 2.03 -7.28 0.63
N LEU A 120 2.18 -6.60 -0.52
CA LEU A 120 1.06 -5.92 -1.19
C LEU A 120 -0.13 -6.83 -1.45
N PRO A 121 0.03 -8.08 -1.96
CA PRO A 121 -1.10 -8.96 -2.21
C PRO A 121 -1.92 -9.28 -0.96
N SER A 122 -1.25 -9.52 0.16
CA SER A 122 -1.92 -9.77 1.44
C SER A 122 -2.64 -8.52 1.95
N ILE A 123 -2.04 -7.34 1.82
CA ILE A 123 -2.66 -6.07 2.17
C ILE A 123 -3.95 -5.84 1.35
N ILE A 124 -3.91 -6.11 0.04
CA ILE A 124 -5.08 -5.94 -0.85
C ILE A 124 -6.20 -6.90 -0.47
N ARG A 125 -5.87 -8.20 -0.25
CA ARG A 125 -6.87 -9.19 0.20
C ARG A 125 -7.46 -8.84 1.56
N LYS A 126 -6.62 -8.43 2.52
CA LYS A 126 -7.06 -8.06 3.86
C LYS A 126 -7.89 -6.78 3.88
N ALA A 127 -7.73 -5.90 2.91
CA ALA A 127 -8.63 -4.78 2.68
C ALA A 127 -10.04 -5.21 2.20
N GLY A 128 -10.29 -6.51 1.99
CA GLY A 128 -11.58 -7.09 1.62
C GLY A 128 -11.76 -7.29 0.11
N VAL A 129 -10.71 -7.12 -0.70
CA VAL A 129 -10.78 -7.35 -2.15
C VAL A 129 -10.86 -8.84 -2.44
N GLN A 130 -12.02 -9.30 -2.91
CA GLN A 130 -12.23 -10.68 -3.32
C GLN A 130 -11.56 -10.95 -4.68
N GLY A 131 -11.08 -12.18 -4.88
CA GLY A 131 -10.53 -12.61 -6.17
C GLY A 131 -9.15 -12.03 -6.54
N PHE A 132 -8.45 -11.36 -5.63
CA PHE A 132 -7.07 -10.93 -5.90
C PHE A 132 -6.11 -12.11 -5.73
N THR A 133 -5.73 -12.74 -6.86
CA THR A 133 -5.02 -14.04 -6.91
C THR A 133 -3.50 -13.92 -6.91
N LYS A 134 -2.92 -12.75 -7.20
CA LYS A 134 -1.47 -12.58 -7.19
C LYS A 134 -0.88 -12.97 -5.84
N LYS A 135 0.15 -13.81 -5.84
CA LYS A 135 0.91 -14.18 -4.63
C LYS A 135 1.96 -13.12 -4.29
N GLU A 136 2.55 -12.54 -5.34
CA GLU A 136 3.58 -11.51 -5.24
C GLU A 136 3.50 -10.56 -6.45
N ILE A 137 3.99 -9.33 -6.30
CA ILE A 137 4.21 -8.40 -7.40
C ILE A 137 5.60 -8.69 -7.98
N PRO A 138 5.75 -8.89 -9.28
CA PRO A 138 7.05 -9.16 -9.92
C PRO A 138 8.11 -8.11 -9.54
N ASP A 139 9.36 -8.55 -9.35
CA ASP A 139 10.43 -7.70 -8.85
C ASP A 139 10.79 -6.52 -9.76
N TYR A 140 10.50 -6.61 -11.03
CA TYR A 140 10.67 -5.50 -11.98
C TYR A 140 9.48 -4.53 -12.01
N GLU A 141 8.34 -4.83 -11.34
CA GLU A 141 7.15 -3.99 -11.35
C GLU A 141 7.15 -3.01 -10.15
N TYR A 142 7.53 -1.76 -10.39
CA TYR A 142 7.46 -0.66 -9.41
C TYR A 142 6.37 0.36 -9.72
N ASP A 143 5.71 0.24 -10.86
CA ASP A 143 4.76 1.20 -11.42
C ASP A 143 3.29 0.92 -11.10
N ASN A 144 3.00 -0.06 -10.25
CA ASN A 144 1.64 -0.40 -9.87
C ASN A 144 1.09 0.58 -8.81
N LEU A 145 -0.10 1.12 -9.07
CA LEU A 145 -0.93 1.85 -8.11
C LEU A 145 -2.26 1.11 -7.97
N PHE A 146 -2.46 0.48 -6.83
CA PHE A 146 -3.71 -0.19 -6.46
C PHE A 146 -4.56 0.77 -5.63
N ILE A 147 -5.79 1.04 -6.07
CA ILE A 147 -6.73 1.90 -5.36
C ILE A 147 -7.86 1.02 -4.86
N VAL A 148 -7.93 0.84 -3.53
CA VAL A 148 -8.99 0.07 -2.88
C VAL A 148 -9.96 1.04 -2.21
N LYS A 149 -11.21 1.03 -2.65
CA LYS A 149 -12.28 1.79 -2.00
C LYS A 149 -13.14 0.84 -1.18
N ILE A 150 -13.28 1.13 0.10
CA ILE A 150 -14.13 0.37 1.03
C ILE A 150 -15.34 1.24 1.36
N ASN A 151 -16.53 0.69 1.17
CA ASN A 151 -17.79 1.34 1.50
C ASN A 151 -18.81 0.29 1.95
N LYS A 152 -19.41 0.47 3.12
CA LYS A 152 -20.42 -0.43 3.70
C LYS A 152 -19.96 -1.91 3.67
N GLY A 153 -18.73 -2.18 4.11
CA GLY A 153 -18.13 -3.52 4.16
C GLY A 153 -17.72 -4.13 2.81
N LYS A 154 -17.98 -3.46 1.67
CA LYS A 154 -17.57 -3.92 0.35
C LYS A 154 -16.31 -3.20 -0.12
N ALA A 155 -15.35 -3.95 -0.66
CA ALA A 155 -14.10 -3.42 -1.19
C ALA A 155 -14.06 -3.53 -2.72
N PHE A 156 -13.68 -2.45 -3.38
CA PHE A 156 -13.54 -2.34 -4.83
C PHE A 156 -12.11 -1.97 -5.18
N LEU A 157 -11.47 -2.77 -6.02
CA LEU A 157 -10.10 -2.55 -6.50
C LEU A 157 -10.12 -1.90 -7.88
N LYS A 158 -9.31 -0.84 -8.04
CA LYS A 158 -8.90 -0.30 -9.34
C LYS A 158 -7.38 -0.31 -9.41
N SER A 159 -6.83 -0.96 -10.43
CA SER A 159 -5.39 -0.97 -10.71
C SER A 159 -5.04 0.06 -11.78
N ARG A 160 -3.91 0.74 -11.60
CA ARG A 160 -3.34 1.70 -12.56
C ARG A 160 -1.82 1.55 -12.58
N LYS A 161 -1.20 2.04 -13.64
CA LYS A 161 0.24 2.27 -13.70
C LYS A 161 0.54 3.76 -13.48
N TYR A 162 1.74 4.08 -12.98
CA TYR A 162 2.19 5.45 -12.80
C TYR A 162 3.70 5.58 -13.04
N GLY A 163 4.12 6.75 -13.50
CA GLY A 163 5.52 7.04 -13.81
C GLY A 163 6.04 6.25 -15.01
N THR A 164 7.34 6.01 -15.03
CA THR A 164 7.98 5.23 -16.10
C THR A 164 7.48 3.79 -16.07
N VAL A 165 7.06 3.28 -17.23
CA VAL A 165 6.56 1.91 -17.38
C VAL A 165 7.70 0.92 -17.11
N CYS A 166 7.42 -0.07 -16.26
CA CYS A 166 8.34 -1.16 -15.99
C CYS A 166 8.21 -2.25 -17.05
N VAL A 167 9.33 -2.59 -17.69
CA VAL A 167 9.37 -3.64 -18.72
C VAL A 167 9.99 -4.90 -18.11
N LYS A 168 9.39 -6.04 -18.43
CA LYS A 168 9.94 -7.34 -18.01
C LYS A 168 11.35 -7.51 -18.63
N PRO A 169 12.37 -7.85 -17.84
CA PRO A 169 13.70 -8.14 -18.38
C PRO A 169 13.63 -9.27 -19.40
N VAL A 170 14.22 -9.06 -20.57
CA VAL A 170 14.39 -10.12 -21.57
C VAL A 170 15.43 -11.08 -21.01
N LYS A 171 15.08 -12.36 -20.87
CA LYS A 171 16.09 -13.41 -20.61
C LYS A 171 17.00 -13.48 -21.82
N THR A 172 18.21 -12.96 -21.74
CA THR A 172 19.26 -13.28 -22.69
C THR A 172 19.47 -14.80 -22.64
N LYS A 173 19.18 -15.50 -23.74
CA LYS A 173 19.63 -16.88 -23.89
C LYS A 173 21.16 -16.82 -23.78
N GLU A 174 21.74 -17.56 -22.84
CA GLU A 174 23.15 -17.82 -22.83
C GLU A 174 23.49 -18.37 -24.22
N MET A 175 24.25 -17.61 -25.02
CA MET A 175 24.88 -18.15 -26.20
C MET A 175 25.90 -19.16 -25.69
N ASN A 176 25.57 -20.46 -25.79
CA ASN A 176 26.55 -21.50 -25.66
C ASN A 176 27.63 -21.23 -26.71
N VAL A 177 28.73 -20.66 -26.27
CA VAL A 177 29.96 -20.63 -27.04
C VAL A 177 30.43 -22.08 -27.07
N LEU A 178 30.19 -22.76 -28.20
CA LEU A 178 30.82 -24.02 -28.52
C LEU A 178 32.32 -23.74 -28.66
N GLN A 179 33.09 -24.22 -27.68
CA GLN A 179 34.55 -24.42 -27.83
C GLN A 179 34.80 -25.75 -28.53
#